data_475ea192b700d6f442e029891e3481ee
#
_entry.id   475ea192b700d6f442e029891e3481ee
#
_cell.length_a   1.000
_cell.length_b   1.000
_cell.length_c   1.000
_cell.angle_alpha   90.00
_cell.angle_beta   90.00
_cell.angle_gamma   90.00
#
_symmetry.space_group_name_H-M   'P 1'
#
loop_
_entity.id
_entity.type
_entity.pdbx_description
1 polymer ?
#
loop_
_entity_poly.entity_id
_entity_poly.type
_entity_poly.pdbx_seq_one_letter_code
_entity_poly.pdbx_strand_id
1 'polypeptide(L)'
;MDRKRTKTTMEQIKNDVDVLIIGGGTAGTIAALQSARLGQQTALIESGSQLGGVTTTGGVSFPGLFHAWGKQVIAGIGWELVSKAVDLDTGKMPDFSIPPARHWWY
;
A
#
# COMPACT_ATOMS: atom_id res chain seq x y z
N MET A 1 14.27 -21.26 40.96
CA MET A 1 14.29 -19.82 40.70
C MET A 1 12.97 -19.43 40.05
N ASP A 2 12.07 -18.90 40.86
CA ASP A 2 10.67 -18.67 40.47
C ASP A 2 10.61 -17.37 39.66
N ARG A 3 10.47 -17.48 38.30
CA ARG A 3 10.19 -16.33 37.47
C ARG A 3 8.74 -15.92 37.69
N LYS A 4 8.49 -15.00 38.60
CA LYS A 4 7.23 -14.27 38.64
C LYS A 4 6.98 -13.67 37.26
N ARG A 5 6.14 -14.32 36.47
CA ARG A 5 5.54 -13.68 35.29
C ARG A 5 4.75 -12.47 35.79
N THR A 6 5.27 -11.30 35.53
CA THR A 6 4.50 -10.08 35.66
C THR A 6 3.32 -10.24 34.72
N LYS A 7 2.12 -10.45 35.26
CA LYS A 7 0.87 -10.35 34.46
C LYS A 7 0.77 -8.90 34.04
N THR A 8 1.25 -8.59 32.85
CA THR A 8 0.87 -7.36 32.17
C THR A 8 -0.60 -7.51 31.88
N THR A 9 -1.45 -6.78 32.61
CA THR A 9 -2.86 -6.65 32.27
C THR A 9 -2.90 -5.86 30.97
N MET A 10 -2.98 -6.56 29.84
CA MET A 10 -3.34 -5.92 28.58
C MET A 10 -4.78 -5.43 28.78
N GLU A 11 -4.97 -4.13 28.89
CA GLU A 11 -6.27 -3.54 28.67
C GLU A 11 -6.70 -3.97 27.27
N GLN A 12 -7.73 -4.79 27.19
CA GLN A 12 -8.36 -5.10 25.92
C GLN A 12 -9.03 -3.82 25.43
N ILE A 13 -8.35 -3.13 24.53
CA ILE A 13 -8.99 -2.08 23.76
C ILE A 13 -9.97 -2.80 22.82
N LYS A 14 -11.24 -2.80 23.22
CA LYS A 14 -12.31 -3.26 22.33
C LYS A 14 -12.52 -2.22 21.25
N ASN A 15 -11.84 -2.41 20.14
CA ASN A 15 -12.16 -1.73 18.90
C ASN A 15 -13.02 -2.69 18.08
N ASP A 16 -14.31 -2.46 18.02
CA ASP A 16 -15.18 -3.17 17.12
C ASP A 16 -14.95 -2.60 15.71
N VAL A 17 -14.44 -3.42 14.81
CA VAL A 17 -14.22 -3.07 13.42
C VAL A 17 -14.92 -4.08 12.50
N ASP A 18 -15.40 -3.61 11.35
CA ASP A 18 -16.03 -4.46 10.36
C ASP A 18 -14.97 -5.28 9.60
N VAL A 19 -13.81 -4.67 9.37
CA VAL A 19 -12.70 -5.28 8.63
C VAL A 19 -11.38 -5.05 9.35
N LEU A 20 -10.72 -6.13 9.69
CA LEU A 20 -9.37 -6.13 10.24
C LEU A 20 -8.38 -6.63 9.19
N ILE A 21 -7.37 -5.82 8.87
CA ILE A 21 -6.29 -6.17 7.95
C ILE A 21 -5.00 -6.29 8.73
N ILE A 22 -4.31 -7.39 8.56
CA ILE A 22 -3.03 -7.66 9.22
C ILE A 22 -1.93 -7.67 8.16
N GLY A 23 -1.00 -6.75 8.31
CA GLY A 23 0.08 -6.49 7.37
C GLY A 23 -0.22 -5.29 6.45
N GLY A 24 0.56 -4.23 6.63
CA GLY A 24 0.48 -2.97 5.87
C GLY A 24 1.38 -2.93 4.64
N GLY A 25 1.68 -4.07 4.02
CA GLY A 25 2.34 -4.11 2.72
C GLY A 25 1.47 -3.49 1.63
N THR A 26 1.91 -3.54 0.38
CA THR A 26 1.17 -2.96 -0.75
C THR A 26 -0.27 -3.47 -0.81
N ALA A 27 -0.46 -4.77 -0.71
CA ALA A 27 -1.80 -5.38 -0.79
C ALA A 27 -2.69 -4.97 0.40
N GLY A 28 -2.18 -5.05 1.63
CA GLY A 28 -2.94 -4.68 2.83
C GLY A 28 -3.31 -3.21 2.86
N THR A 29 -2.42 -2.32 2.45
CA THR A 29 -2.69 -0.89 2.36
C THR A 29 -3.81 -0.60 1.35
N ILE A 30 -3.78 -1.22 0.18
CA ILE A 30 -4.81 -1.05 -0.85
C ILE A 30 -6.14 -1.63 -0.38
N ALA A 31 -6.13 -2.80 0.26
CA ALA A 31 -7.33 -3.41 0.82
C ALA A 31 -7.97 -2.52 1.90
N ALA A 32 -7.16 -1.94 2.79
CA ALA A 32 -7.64 -1.02 3.82
C ALA A 32 -8.28 0.24 3.22
N LEU A 33 -7.65 0.83 2.22
CA LEU A 33 -8.19 1.99 1.52
C LEU A 33 -9.54 1.67 0.86
N GLN A 34 -9.63 0.54 0.16
CA GLN A 34 -10.86 0.14 -0.50
C GLN A 34 -11.98 -0.16 0.50
N SER A 35 -11.67 -0.85 1.58
CA SER A 35 -12.62 -1.16 2.65
C SER A 35 -13.19 0.12 3.28
N ALA A 36 -12.31 1.06 3.63
CA ALA A 36 -12.72 2.35 4.20
C ALA A 36 -13.57 3.18 3.21
N ARG A 37 -13.23 3.17 1.92
CA ARG A 37 -14.03 3.84 0.88
C ARG A 37 -15.43 3.25 0.71
N LEU A 38 -15.59 2.00 1.03
CA LEU A 38 -16.91 1.33 1.06
C LEU A 38 -17.69 1.60 2.36
N GLY A 39 -17.17 2.46 3.23
CA GLY A 39 -17.83 2.86 4.46
C GLY A 39 -17.67 1.88 5.62
N GLN A 40 -16.77 0.90 5.52
CA GLN A 40 -16.52 -0.05 6.59
C GLN A 40 -15.60 0.56 7.64
N GLN A 41 -15.87 0.29 8.93
CA GLN A 41 -14.91 0.57 9.99
C GLN A 41 -13.74 -0.39 9.84
N THR A 42 -12.62 0.14 9.36
CA THR A 42 -11.46 -0.66 8.97
C THR A 42 -10.28 -0.37 9.90
N ALA A 43 -9.67 -1.42 10.42
CA ALA A 43 -8.38 -1.35 11.10
C ALA A 43 -7.32 -2.06 10.29
N LEU A 44 -6.12 -1.48 10.26
CA LEU A 44 -4.94 -2.08 9.67
C LEU A 44 -3.85 -2.16 10.75
N ILE A 45 -3.27 -3.33 10.90
CA ILE A 45 -2.15 -3.57 11.83
C ILE A 45 -0.89 -3.82 11.01
N GLU A 46 0.13 -3.02 11.28
CA GLU A 46 1.46 -3.16 10.68
C GLU A 46 2.52 -3.26 11.79
N SER A 47 3.47 -4.15 11.61
CA SER A 47 4.58 -4.35 12.55
C SER A 47 5.72 -3.36 12.38
N GLY A 48 5.84 -2.79 11.20
CA GLY A 48 6.86 -1.79 10.85
C GLY A 48 6.42 -0.35 11.15
N SER A 49 7.30 0.58 10.82
CA SER A 49 7.10 2.01 11.08
C SER A 49 6.31 2.73 9.98
N GLN A 50 6.11 2.09 8.83
CA GLN A 50 5.39 2.68 7.70
C GLN A 50 4.71 1.65 6.83
N LEU A 51 3.70 2.09 6.11
CA LEU A 51 2.95 1.28 5.16
C LEU A 51 3.66 1.16 3.80
N GLY A 52 3.21 0.23 2.96
CA GLY A 52 3.69 0.05 1.59
C GLY A 52 4.59 -1.17 1.39
N GLY A 53 5.22 -1.68 2.44
CA GLY A 53 6.05 -2.90 2.39
C GLY A 53 7.18 -2.79 1.37
N VAL A 54 7.17 -3.64 0.34
CA VAL A 54 8.23 -3.71 -0.67
C VAL A 54 8.47 -2.38 -1.37
N THR A 55 7.42 -1.61 -1.63
CA THR A 55 7.53 -0.32 -2.35
C THR A 55 8.02 0.83 -1.49
N THR A 56 8.05 0.67 -0.18
CA THR A 56 8.53 1.68 0.77
C THR A 56 9.73 1.18 1.57
N THR A 57 9.50 0.43 2.65
CA THR A 57 10.57 -0.11 3.50
C THR A 57 11.45 -1.11 2.78
N GLY A 58 10.91 -1.84 1.80
CA GLY A 58 11.67 -2.79 0.97
C GLY A 58 12.58 -2.14 -0.07
N GLY A 59 12.44 -0.82 -0.31
CA GLY A 59 13.30 -0.06 -1.21
C GLY A 59 13.14 -0.38 -2.70
N VAL A 60 12.08 -1.09 -3.09
CA VAL A 60 11.79 -1.38 -4.50
C VAL A 60 10.81 -0.35 -5.03
N SER A 61 11.33 0.69 -5.65
CA SER A 61 10.55 1.83 -6.17
C SER A 61 9.88 1.56 -7.53
N PHE A 62 9.82 0.31 -7.96
CA PHE A 62 9.21 -0.08 -9.23
C PHE A 62 7.93 -0.89 -8.99
N PRO A 63 6.75 -0.24 -9.04
CA PRO A 63 5.47 -0.92 -8.74
C PRO A 63 4.96 -1.83 -9.87
N GLY A 64 5.71 -1.97 -10.95
CA GLY A 64 5.35 -2.77 -12.10
C GLY A 64 4.78 -1.97 -13.27
N LEU A 65 4.29 -2.67 -14.28
CA LEU A 65 3.77 -2.05 -15.49
C LEU A 65 2.28 -1.74 -15.34
N PHE A 66 1.92 -0.46 -15.36
CA PHE A 66 0.52 -0.03 -15.41
C PHE A 66 -0.05 -0.07 -16.83
N HIS A 67 0.82 -0.07 -17.83
CA HIS A 67 0.45 -0.08 -19.26
C HIS A 67 1.14 -1.23 -19.98
N ALA A 68 0.43 -1.81 -20.92
CA ALA A 68 0.95 -2.82 -21.84
C ALA A 68 0.35 -2.60 -23.22
N TRP A 69 1.17 -2.76 -24.27
CA TRP A 69 0.75 -2.61 -25.66
C TRP A 69 0.02 -1.28 -25.95
N GLY A 70 0.48 -0.18 -25.34
CA GLY A 70 -0.15 1.14 -25.52
C GLY A 70 -1.49 1.31 -24.82
N LYS A 71 -1.87 0.40 -23.91
CA LYS A 71 -3.12 0.46 -23.15
C LYS A 71 -2.84 0.39 -21.67
N GLN A 72 -3.60 1.14 -20.88
CA GLN A 72 -3.58 0.98 -19.43
C GLN A 72 -4.24 -0.34 -19.05
N VAL A 73 -3.49 -1.20 -18.36
CA VAL A 73 -3.95 -2.54 -17.93
C VAL A 73 -4.17 -2.61 -16.42
N ILE A 74 -3.55 -1.71 -15.66
CA ILE A 74 -3.74 -1.57 -14.23
C ILE A 74 -4.20 -0.14 -13.94
N ALA A 75 -5.31 -0.02 -13.23
CA ALA A 75 -5.93 1.23 -12.80
C ALA A 75 -6.34 1.14 -11.32
N GLY A 76 -7.19 2.06 -10.87
CA GLY A 76 -7.71 2.07 -9.51
C GLY A 76 -6.73 2.63 -8.49
N ILE A 77 -6.81 2.15 -7.25
CA ILE A 77 -6.08 2.72 -6.11
C ILE A 77 -4.56 2.69 -6.31
N GLY A 78 -4.02 1.63 -6.91
CA GLY A 78 -2.59 1.54 -7.17
C GLY A 78 -2.10 2.64 -8.11
N TRP A 79 -2.83 2.89 -9.18
CA TRP A 79 -2.56 3.99 -10.11
C TRP A 79 -2.73 5.36 -9.46
N GLU A 80 -3.76 5.54 -8.64
CA GLU A 80 -3.99 6.77 -7.88
C GLU A 80 -2.82 7.08 -6.94
N LEU A 81 -2.32 6.08 -6.21
CA LEU A 81 -1.19 6.26 -5.29
C LEU A 81 0.08 6.67 -6.03
N VAL A 82 0.38 6.00 -7.15
CA VAL A 82 1.56 6.34 -7.96
C VAL A 82 1.44 7.73 -8.54
N SER A 83 0.28 8.10 -9.08
CA SER A 83 0.05 9.45 -9.62
C SER A 83 0.25 10.53 -8.56
N LYS A 84 -0.30 10.34 -7.36
CA LYS A 84 -0.12 11.26 -6.24
C LYS A 84 1.33 11.34 -5.76
N ALA A 85 2.04 10.21 -5.75
CA ALA A 85 3.45 10.19 -5.36
C ALA A 85 4.31 10.98 -6.35
N VAL A 86 4.07 10.83 -7.65
CA VAL A 86 4.76 11.58 -8.69
C VAL A 86 4.49 13.07 -8.58
N ASP A 87 3.24 13.46 -8.33
CA ASP A 87 2.87 14.87 -8.13
C ASP A 87 3.57 15.48 -6.91
N LEU A 88 3.67 14.74 -5.82
CA LEU A 88 4.34 15.19 -4.59
C LEU A 88 5.86 15.33 -4.76
N ASP A 89 6.47 14.48 -5.58
CA ASP A 89 7.91 14.48 -5.86
C ASP A 89 8.31 15.44 -6.99
N THR A 90 7.38 16.30 -7.44
CA THR A 90 7.60 17.19 -8.59
C THR A 90 7.98 16.47 -9.90
N GLY A 91 7.72 15.18 -9.96
CA GLY A 91 7.92 14.35 -11.14
C GLY A 91 6.91 14.67 -12.24
N LYS A 92 7.11 14.03 -13.38
CA LYS A 92 6.14 14.08 -14.49
C LYS A 92 5.70 12.67 -14.81
N MET A 93 4.39 12.49 -14.92
CA MET A 93 3.86 11.24 -15.43
C MET A 93 4.29 11.02 -16.87
N PRO A 94 4.68 9.79 -17.24
CA PRO A 94 4.96 9.46 -18.63
C PRO A 94 3.73 9.69 -19.51
N ASP A 95 3.95 10.13 -20.74
CA ASP A 95 2.88 10.19 -21.73
C ASP A 95 2.67 8.80 -22.35
N PHE A 96 1.68 8.09 -21.86
CA PHE A 96 1.37 6.73 -22.29
C PHE A 96 0.66 6.65 -23.66
N SER A 97 0.32 7.79 -24.27
CA SER A 97 -0.16 7.85 -25.66
C SER A 97 0.96 7.65 -26.67
N ILE A 98 2.21 7.85 -26.26
CA ILE A 98 3.40 7.67 -27.08
C ILE A 98 3.94 6.26 -26.84
N PRO A 99 4.11 5.43 -27.89
CA PRO A 99 4.74 4.14 -27.73
C PRO A 99 6.14 4.27 -27.12
N PRO A 100 6.49 3.47 -26.10
CA PRO A 100 7.82 3.52 -25.52
C PRO A 100 8.88 3.15 -26.56
N ALA A 101 10.02 3.81 -26.51
CA ALA A 101 11.16 3.41 -27.31
C ALA A 101 11.54 1.95 -26.96
N ARG A 102 11.94 1.17 -27.95
CA ARG A 102 12.15 -0.29 -27.83
C ARG A 102 13.12 -0.75 -26.73
N HIS A 103 13.84 0.14 -26.11
CA HIS A 103 14.86 -0.12 -25.08
C HIS A 103 14.51 0.47 -23.71
N TRP A 104 13.29 0.92 -23.49
CA TRP A 104 12.83 1.32 -22.18
C TRP A 104 12.33 0.11 -21.43
N TRP A 105 13.16 -0.34 -20.50
CA TRP A 105 12.75 -1.27 -19.46
C TRP A 105 12.24 -0.43 -18.29
N TYR A 106 10.98 -0.57 -18.00
CA TYR A 106 10.36 0.08 -16.87
C TYR A 106 10.44 -0.78 -15.64
#